data_05d8d9b5912723d94b9e63d7ec081d44
#
_entry.id   05d8d9b5912723d94b9e63d7ec081d44
#
_cell.length_a   1.000
_cell.length_b   1.000
_cell.length_c   1.000
_cell.angle_alpha   90.00
_cell.angle_beta   90.00
_cell.angle_gamma   90.00
#
_symmetry.space_group_name_H-M   'P 1'
#
loop_
_entity.id
_entity.type
_entity.pdbx_description
1 polymer ?
#
loop_
_entity_poly.entity_id
_entity_poly.type
_entity_poly.pdbx_seq_one_letter_code
_entity_poly.pdbx_strand_id
1 'polypeptide(L)'
;MIDVNNIYILNPDYHFKNDIDRVVMYSSKQVKYNASVEWIGYIHPFQAMILSLFTDNKTLAEHIDEIAKHFHLSPNAVYDMILPYINNSGYCFTVTDSNKVIFPENTLIPLSQIEAEDMHYDFSISDLQCNNVDLTPDRMHRSPQSLLFMLTNKCVTNCKYCYADKKTKCIELDTEKILALIEEAKQLKMSYIDIIGGEVFCKKDWDIILHKLVDSGLTPSYISTKVPINVSIAEKLYKTGYNNVIQISLDILDEDKLIDLIECKKGYLKSIKDGIDILQKYGFKIQIDTILTKHNSNKSDITELYNYIKQIKNLVYWEVRVPELSIYTPQTFSEIQATKKDLTEICSFIKSELIPDKGCTIYVSDEAIEEIYKKGKPNDQCFKGCLLYTSPSPRDYAASR
;
A
#
# COMPACT_ATOMS: atom_id res chain seq x y z
N MET A 1 17.67 9.63 -31.21
CA MET A 1 16.73 9.00 -32.18
C MET A 1 16.57 7.56 -31.69
N ILE A 2 15.35 7.08 -31.53
CA ILE A 2 15.10 5.70 -31.08
C ILE A 2 15.49 4.78 -32.24
N ASP A 3 16.26 3.73 -31.94
CA ASP A 3 16.61 2.72 -32.92
C ASP A 3 15.44 1.74 -33.08
N VAL A 4 14.85 1.73 -34.28
CA VAL A 4 13.71 0.84 -34.60
C VAL A 4 14.10 -0.64 -34.68
N ASN A 5 15.39 -0.96 -34.73
CA ASN A 5 15.87 -2.35 -34.69
C ASN A 5 15.98 -2.90 -33.27
N ASN A 6 15.84 -2.05 -32.26
CA ASN A 6 15.79 -2.51 -30.88
C ASN A 6 14.45 -3.15 -30.56
N ILE A 7 14.50 -4.11 -29.64
CA ILE A 7 13.32 -4.78 -29.08
C ILE A 7 12.87 -3.99 -27.86
N TYR A 8 11.63 -3.54 -27.90
CA TYR A 8 10.97 -2.90 -26.76
C TYR A 8 9.81 -3.78 -26.32
N ILE A 9 9.61 -3.91 -25.03
CA ILE A 9 8.49 -4.67 -24.47
C ILE A 9 7.74 -3.86 -23.43
N LEU A 10 6.49 -4.22 -23.21
CA LEU A 10 5.69 -3.68 -22.12
C LEU A 10 6.40 -4.00 -20.80
N ASN A 11 6.63 -2.98 -19.99
CA ASN A 11 7.26 -3.16 -18.70
C ASN A 11 6.46 -4.16 -17.85
N PRO A 12 7.06 -5.27 -17.40
CA PRO A 12 6.34 -6.32 -16.64
C PRO A 12 5.73 -5.87 -15.32
N ASP A 13 6.18 -4.72 -14.80
CA ASP A 13 5.58 -4.12 -13.58
C ASP A 13 4.19 -3.52 -13.85
N TYR A 14 3.78 -3.35 -15.13
CA TYR A 14 2.44 -2.86 -15.47
C TYR A 14 1.52 -3.99 -15.87
N HIS A 15 0.35 -3.99 -15.27
CA HIS A 15 -0.71 -4.98 -15.48
C HIS A 15 -1.94 -4.34 -16.11
N PHE A 16 -2.69 -5.13 -16.88
CA PHE A 16 -3.94 -4.72 -17.49
C PHE A 16 -5.12 -5.49 -16.90
N LYS A 17 -6.22 -4.78 -16.71
CA LYS A 17 -7.47 -5.32 -16.21
C LYS A 17 -8.66 -4.69 -16.95
N ASN A 18 -9.49 -5.53 -17.54
CA ASN A 18 -10.75 -5.08 -18.13
C ASN A 18 -11.70 -4.57 -17.05
N ASP A 19 -12.25 -3.36 -17.21
CA ASP A 19 -13.17 -2.73 -16.26
C ASP A 19 -14.53 -2.41 -16.94
N ILE A 20 -15.00 -3.32 -17.82
CA ILE A 20 -16.27 -3.31 -18.55
C ILE A 20 -16.24 -2.38 -19.78
N ASP A 21 -16.03 -1.09 -19.59
CA ASP A 21 -16.08 -0.03 -20.62
C ASP A 21 -14.72 0.66 -20.82
N ARG A 22 -13.69 0.20 -20.14
CA ARG A 22 -12.33 0.70 -20.21
C ARG A 22 -11.33 -0.36 -19.73
N VAL A 23 -10.06 -0.08 -19.89
CA VAL A 23 -9.00 -0.90 -19.32
C VAL A 23 -8.33 -0.13 -18.18
N VAL A 24 -8.16 -0.78 -17.05
CA VAL A 24 -7.32 -0.29 -15.95
C VAL A 24 -5.91 -0.78 -16.21
N MET A 25 -4.97 0.14 -16.35
CA MET A 25 -3.55 -0.13 -16.28
C MET A 25 -3.06 0.23 -14.89
N TYR A 26 -2.29 -0.64 -14.25
CA TYR A 26 -1.83 -0.43 -12.88
C TYR A 26 -0.48 -1.07 -12.61
N SER A 27 0.20 -0.60 -11.56
CA SER A 27 1.40 -1.21 -11.00
C SER A 27 1.21 -1.52 -9.52
N SER A 28 2.04 -2.41 -9.00
CA SER A 28 2.05 -2.75 -7.57
C SER A 28 2.89 -1.76 -6.74
N LYS A 29 2.92 -1.97 -5.42
CA LYS A 29 3.84 -1.27 -4.52
C LYS A 29 5.30 -1.71 -4.70
N GLN A 30 5.52 -2.89 -5.27
CA GLN A 30 6.84 -3.41 -5.57
C GLN A 30 7.03 -3.42 -7.08
N VAL A 31 7.99 -2.66 -7.53
CA VAL A 31 8.38 -2.56 -8.93
C VAL A 31 9.85 -2.96 -9.07
N LYS A 32 10.16 -3.75 -10.09
CA LYS A 32 11.53 -4.21 -10.39
C LYS A 32 12.19 -3.38 -11.50
N TYR A 33 11.39 -2.90 -12.44
CA TYR A 33 11.85 -2.26 -13.68
C TYR A 33 11.54 -0.76 -13.75
N ASN A 34 11.66 -0.08 -12.62
CA ASN A 34 11.46 1.38 -12.50
C ASN A 34 10.11 1.87 -13.03
N ALA A 35 9.06 1.08 -12.91
CA ALA A 35 7.70 1.54 -13.14
C ALA A 35 7.29 2.56 -12.05
N SER A 36 6.32 3.40 -12.35
CA SER A 36 5.71 4.27 -11.33
C SER A 36 5.01 3.42 -10.27
N VAL A 37 5.38 3.59 -9.01
CA VAL A 37 4.87 2.79 -7.87
C VAL A 37 3.40 3.10 -7.61
N GLU A 38 2.56 2.09 -7.36
CA GLU A 38 1.12 2.23 -7.06
C GLU A 38 0.35 3.09 -8.09
N TRP A 39 0.83 3.11 -9.32
CA TRP A 39 0.17 3.88 -10.36
C TRP A 39 -1.12 3.19 -10.82
N ILE A 40 -2.17 3.96 -11.06
CA ILE A 40 -3.44 3.51 -11.60
C ILE A 40 -3.91 4.53 -12.64
N GLY A 41 -4.29 4.05 -13.81
CA GLY A 41 -4.89 4.87 -14.86
C GLY A 41 -5.96 4.12 -15.64
N TYR A 42 -6.98 4.84 -16.07
CA TYR A 42 -7.99 4.35 -17.00
C TYR A 42 -7.56 4.68 -18.41
N ILE A 43 -7.35 3.66 -19.22
CA ILE A 43 -6.87 3.80 -20.59
C ILE A 43 -7.88 3.28 -21.61
N HIS A 44 -7.82 3.84 -22.82
CA HIS A 44 -8.68 3.39 -23.90
C HIS A 44 -8.30 1.94 -24.29
N PRO A 45 -9.29 1.05 -24.53
CA PRO A 45 -9.03 -0.35 -24.93
C PRO A 45 -8.07 -0.48 -26.11
N PHE A 46 -8.17 0.41 -27.10
CA PHE A 46 -7.25 0.45 -28.23
C PHE A 46 -5.78 0.66 -27.81
N GLN A 47 -5.51 1.54 -26.85
CA GLN A 47 -4.16 1.77 -26.34
C GLN A 47 -3.64 0.53 -25.60
N ALA A 48 -4.49 -0.09 -24.77
CA ALA A 48 -4.15 -1.33 -24.08
C ALA A 48 -3.85 -2.48 -25.06
N MET A 49 -4.66 -2.61 -26.11
CA MET A 49 -4.45 -3.63 -27.16
C MET A 49 -3.13 -3.42 -27.91
N ILE A 50 -2.78 -2.17 -28.26
CA ILE A 50 -1.49 -1.86 -28.89
C ILE A 50 -0.34 -2.22 -27.96
N LEU A 51 -0.39 -1.78 -26.70
CA LEU A 51 0.65 -2.06 -25.72
C LEU A 51 0.78 -3.56 -25.43
N SER A 52 -0.32 -4.31 -25.50
CA SER A 52 -0.31 -5.76 -25.30
C SER A 52 0.40 -6.56 -26.40
N LEU A 53 0.67 -5.95 -27.55
CA LEU A 53 1.46 -6.56 -28.61
C LEU A 53 2.95 -6.58 -28.25
N PHE A 54 3.43 -5.68 -27.40
CA PHE A 54 4.82 -5.57 -26.98
C PHE A 54 5.17 -6.59 -25.88
N THR A 55 4.90 -7.85 -26.12
CA THR A 55 5.12 -8.96 -25.16
C THR A 55 5.97 -10.08 -25.74
N ASP A 56 6.51 -9.90 -26.94
CA ASP A 56 7.35 -10.85 -27.64
C ASP A 56 8.72 -10.23 -28.06
N ASN A 57 9.57 -11.01 -28.70
CA ASN A 57 10.92 -10.63 -29.07
C ASN A 57 11.01 -9.94 -30.46
N LYS A 58 9.94 -9.30 -30.92
CA LYS A 58 9.96 -8.53 -32.16
C LYS A 58 10.62 -7.17 -31.99
N THR A 59 11.28 -6.70 -33.04
CA THR A 59 11.82 -5.35 -33.09
C THR A 59 10.70 -4.30 -33.14
N LEU A 60 11.02 -3.06 -32.78
CA LEU A 60 10.06 -1.97 -32.91
C LEU A 60 9.57 -1.80 -34.37
N ALA A 61 10.44 -2.01 -35.37
CA ALA A 61 10.07 -1.95 -36.78
C ALA A 61 9.02 -3.02 -37.13
N GLU A 62 9.22 -4.27 -36.67
CA GLU A 62 8.26 -5.35 -36.90
C GLU A 62 6.90 -5.08 -36.24
N HIS A 63 6.88 -4.55 -35.03
CA HIS A 63 5.64 -4.14 -34.36
C HIS A 63 4.94 -3.00 -35.11
N ILE A 64 5.69 -2.00 -35.58
CA ILE A 64 5.14 -0.90 -36.36
C ILE A 64 4.46 -1.42 -37.62
N ASP A 65 5.12 -2.31 -38.37
CA ASP A 65 4.58 -2.89 -39.61
C ASP A 65 3.34 -3.73 -39.35
N GLU A 66 3.33 -4.54 -38.28
CA GLU A 66 2.19 -5.38 -37.89
C GLU A 66 0.97 -4.53 -37.50
N ILE A 67 1.17 -3.51 -36.68
CA ILE A 67 0.12 -2.59 -36.23
C ILE A 67 -0.41 -1.77 -37.43
N ALA A 68 0.50 -1.25 -38.27
CA ALA A 68 0.14 -0.49 -39.47
C ALA A 68 -0.74 -1.31 -40.41
N LYS A 69 -0.38 -2.57 -40.64
CA LYS A 69 -1.14 -3.49 -41.47
C LYS A 69 -2.50 -3.85 -40.87
N HIS A 70 -2.55 -4.12 -39.57
CA HIS A 70 -3.76 -4.53 -38.87
C HIS A 70 -4.80 -3.41 -38.82
N PHE A 71 -4.38 -2.19 -38.51
CA PHE A 71 -5.26 -1.03 -38.36
C PHE A 71 -5.36 -0.14 -39.59
N HIS A 72 -4.77 -0.55 -40.75
CA HIS A 72 -4.73 0.22 -41.97
C HIS A 72 -4.17 1.64 -41.81
N LEU A 73 -3.11 1.77 -41.02
CA LEU A 73 -2.40 3.04 -40.74
C LEU A 73 -1.08 3.09 -41.53
N SER A 74 -0.53 4.31 -41.69
CA SER A 74 0.85 4.41 -42.20
C SER A 74 1.86 4.05 -41.12
N PRO A 75 3.01 3.42 -41.47
CA PRO A 75 4.08 3.11 -40.51
C PRO A 75 4.54 4.34 -39.71
N ASN A 76 4.62 5.51 -40.34
CA ASN A 76 5.00 6.76 -39.67
C ASN A 76 3.97 7.17 -38.60
N ALA A 77 2.68 7.06 -38.90
CA ALA A 77 1.63 7.35 -37.92
C ALA A 77 1.69 6.41 -36.71
N VAL A 78 1.97 5.13 -36.95
CA VAL A 78 2.16 4.13 -35.88
C VAL A 78 3.42 4.45 -35.05
N TYR A 79 4.52 4.80 -35.71
CA TYR A 79 5.74 5.23 -35.01
C TYR A 79 5.49 6.41 -34.08
N ASP A 80 4.86 7.47 -34.60
CA ASP A 80 4.53 8.66 -33.80
C ASP A 80 3.59 8.36 -32.63
N MET A 81 2.70 7.38 -32.79
CA MET A 81 1.79 6.92 -31.74
C MET A 81 2.49 6.11 -30.64
N ILE A 82 3.53 5.31 -31.00
CA ILE A 82 4.25 4.46 -30.06
C ILE A 82 5.37 5.22 -29.36
N LEU A 83 6.01 6.15 -30.02
CA LEU A 83 7.15 6.90 -29.51
C LEU A 83 6.97 7.47 -28.09
N PRO A 84 5.82 8.04 -27.74
CA PRO A 84 5.56 8.55 -26.39
C PRO A 84 5.67 7.49 -25.30
N TYR A 85 5.37 6.23 -25.55
CA TYR A 85 5.43 5.15 -24.56
C TYR A 85 6.85 4.70 -24.24
N ILE A 86 7.79 4.94 -25.17
CA ILE A 86 9.21 4.56 -25.00
C ILE A 86 9.99 5.64 -24.22
N ASN A 87 9.69 6.91 -24.45
CA ASN A 87 10.41 8.06 -23.87
C ASN A 87 9.55 8.80 -22.84
N ASN A 88 8.59 8.14 -22.24
CA ASN A 88 7.64 8.85 -21.41
C ASN A 88 8.18 9.17 -20.01
N SER A 89 7.94 10.40 -19.61
CA SER A 89 8.06 10.88 -18.26
C SER A 89 6.71 11.42 -17.78
N GLY A 90 5.69 10.53 -17.73
CA GLY A 90 4.32 10.94 -17.44
C GLY A 90 3.61 11.58 -18.64
N TYR A 91 3.72 10.98 -19.83
CA TYR A 91 3.17 11.54 -21.05
C TYR A 91 1.64 11.56 -21.06
N CYS A 92 1.05 12.67 -21.53
CA CYS A 92 -0.38 12.90 -21.55
C CYS A 92 -0.94 12.79 -22.98
N PHE A 93 -1.89 11.88 -23.17
CA PHE A 93 -2.68 11.78 -24.40
C PHE A 93 -4.03 12.46 -24.21
N THR A 94 -4.44 13.29 -25.17
CA THR A 94 -5.80 13.82 -25.23
C THR A 94 -6.66 12.85 -26.02
N VAL A 95 -7.68 12.28 -25.39
CA VAL A 95 -8.61 11.32 -26.01
C VAL A 95 -9.86 12.04 -26.51
N THR A 96 -10.36 13.01 -25.75
CA THR A 96 -11.45 13.93 -26.12
C THR A 96 -11.13 15.30 -25.55
N ASP A 97 -11.91 16.32 -25.91
CA ASP A 97 -11.74 17.69 -25.40
C ASP A 97 -11.74 17.78 -23.86
N SER A 98 -12.38 16.81 -23.18
CA SER A 98 -12.49 16.75 -21.72
C SER A 98 -11.65 15.65 -21.07
N ASN A 99 -11.23 14.63 -21.83
CA ASN A 99 -10.56 13.45 -21.28
C ASN A 99 -9.09 13.39 -21.69
N LYS A 100 -8.21 13.45 -20.69
CA LYS A 100 -6.77 13.26 -20.83
C LYS A 100 -6.36 11.99 -20.13
N VAL A 101 -5.58 11.16 -20.81
CA VAL A 101 -4.98 9.94 -20.24
C VAL A 101 -3.49 10.19 -20.07
N ILE A 102 -3.01 10.02 -18.86
CA ILE A 102 -1.58 10.12 -18.54
C ILE A 102 -1.03 8.69 -18.45
N PHE A 103 0.01 8.42 -19.20
CA PHE A 103 0.74 7.15 -19.08
C PHE A 103 1.92 7.28 -18.14
N PRO A 104 2.18 6.26 -17.33
CA PRO A 104 3.27 6.28 -16.36
C PRO A 104 4.63 6.18 -17.04
N GLU A 105 5.68 6.49 -16.28
CA GLU A 105 7.06 6.35 -16.76
C GLU A 105 7.40 4.91 -17.12
N ASN A 106 8.32 4.74 -18.07
CA ASN A 106 8.83 3.43 -18.48
C ASN A 106 7.74 2.44 -18.90
N THR A 107 6.74 2.90 -19.66
CA THR A 107 5.65 2.03 -20.17
C THR A 107 6.20 0.97 -21.11
N LEU A 108 7.03 1.34 -22.10
CA LEU A 108 7.78 0.42 -22.95
C LEU A 108 9.29 0.59 -22.68
N ILE A 109 9.96 -0.50 -22.38
CA ILE A 109 11.39 -0.51 -22.03
C ILE A 109 12.17 -1.50 -22.93
N PRO A 110 13.47 -1.28 -23.12
CA PRO A 110 14.30 -2.20 -23.89
C PRO A 110 14.33 -3.61 -23.28
N LEU A 111 14.18 -4.65 -24.08
CA LEU A 111 14.26 -6.04 -23.64
C LEU A 111 15.57 -6.34 -22.89
N SER A 112 16.68 -5.68 -23.26
CA SER A 112 17.96 -5.85 -22.59
C SER A 112 17.99 -5.47 -21.11
N GLN A 113 16.95 -4.79 -20.60
CA GLN A 113 16.80 -4.42 -19.21
C GLN A 113 15.98 -5.44 -18.39
N ILE A 114 15.43 -6.46 -19.02
CA ILE A 114 14.47 -7.39 -18.41
C ILE A 114 15.08 -8.79 -18.35
N GLU A 115 14.85 -9.45 -17.23
CA GLU A 115 15.19 -10.87 -17.06
C GLU A 115 14.14 -11.74 -17.76
N ALA A 116 14.56 -12.75 -18.52
CA ALA A 116 13.65 -13.57 -19.33
C ALA A 116 12.55 -14.27 -18.51
N GLU A 117 12.83 -14.56 -17.25
CA GLU A 117 11.89 -15.17 -16.30
C GLU A 117 10.76 -14.25 -15.86
N ASP A 118 10.94 -12.92 -16.00
CA ASP A 118 9.92 -11.92 -15.63
C ASP A 118 9.01 -11.54 -16.81
N MET A 119 9.26 -12.03 -18.00
CA MET A 119 8.41 -11.84 -19.18
C MET A 119 7.13 -12.68 -19.08
N HIS A 120 6.31 -12.37 -18.09
CA HIS A 120 5.07 -13.09 -17.84
C HIS A 120 3.88 -12.15 -17.80
N TYR A 121 2.98 -12.27 -18.77
CA TYR A 121 1.80 -11.42 -18.92
C TYR A 121 0.53 -12.26 -18.77
N ASP A 122 -0.40 -11.81 -17.96
CA ASP A 122 -1.63 -12.54 -17.59
C ASP A 122 -2.88 -12.05 -18.34
N PHE A 123 -2.71 -11.45 -19.50
CA PHE A 123 -3.79 -10.94 -20.37
C PHE A 123 -3.63 -11.40 -21.81
N SER A 124 -4.74 -11.42 -22.52
CA SER A 124 -4.78 -11.55 -23.99
C SER A 124 -5.45 -10.31 -24.60
N ILE A 125 -5.22 -10.06 -25.88
CA ILE A 125 -5.84 -8.92 -26.60
C ILE A 125 -7.37 -9.00 -26.50
N SER A 126 -7.96 -10.19 -26.56
CA SER A 126 -9.41 -10.38 -26.44
C SER A 126 -9.97 -9.93 -25.08
N ASP A 127 -9.16 -10.04 -24.00
CA ASP A 127 -9.57 -9.64 -22.65
C ASP A 127 -9.68 -8.12 -22.52
N LEU A 128 -9.02 -7.36 -23.40
CA LEU A 128 -8.94 -5.90 -23.35
C LEU A 128 -10.01 -5.18 -24.19
N GLN A 129 -10.89 -5.94 -24.83
CA GLN A 129 -11.97 -5.36 -25.65
C GLN A 129 -13.11 -4.84 -24.79
N CYS A 130 -13.61 -3.65 -25.12
CA CYS A 130 -14.78 -3.04 -24.50
C CYS A 130 -15.74 -2.56 -25.59
N ASN A 131 -17.04 -2.73 -25.37
CA ASN A 131 -18.06 -2.36 -26.37
C ASN A 131 -18.38 -0.86 -26.36
N ASN A 132 -18.47 -0.26 -25.18
CA ASN A 132 -18.68 1.18 -25.00
C ASN A 132 -17.51 1.71 -24.17
N VAL A 133 -16.89 2.80 -24.60
CA VAL A 133 -15.72 3.34 -23.91
C VAL A 133 -16.11 4.55 -23.08
N ASP A 134 -15.90 4.45 -21.76
CA ASP A 134 -16.02 5.55 -20.83
C ASP A 134 -14.74 5.66 -20.00
N LEU A 135 -14.00 6.75 -20.17
CA LEU A 135 -12.76 7.06 -19.46
C LEU A 135 -12.97 8.03 -18.29
N THR A 136 -14.20 8.24 -17.86
CA THR A 136 -14.49 9.10 -16.71
C THR A 136 -13.76 8.58 -15.46
N PRO A 137 -12.96 9.43 -14.79
CA PRO A 137 -12.17 9.02 -13.64
C PRO A 137 -13.05 8.91 -12.38
N ASP A 138 -13.82 7.86 -12.31
CA ASP A 138 -14.62 7.48 -11.16
C ASP A 138 -14.09 6.18 -10.51
N ARG A 139 -14.92 5.48 -9.75
CA ARG A 139 -14.57 4.17 -9.17
C ARG A 139 -14.45 3.08 -10.24
N MET A 140 -13.66 2.06 -10.00
CA MET A 140 -13.62 0.85 -10.82
C MET A 140 -14.99 0.15 -10.84
N HIS A 141 -15.41 -0.30 -12.02
CA HIS A 141 -16.74 -0.87 -12.22
C HIS A 141 -16.79 -2.37 -11.92
N ARG A 142 -15.73 -3.10 -12.24
CA ARG A 142 -15.73 -4.57 -12.19
C ARG A 142 -15.28 -5.15 -10.84
N SER A 143 -14.17 -4.67 -10.31
CA SER A 143 -13.61 -5.19 -9.06
C SER A 143 -12.68 -4.17 -8.42
N PRO A 144 -12.53 -4.17 -7.08
CA PRO A 144 -11.57 -3.29 -6.42
C PRO A 144 -10.14 -3.61 -6.85
N GLN A 145 -9.26 -2.61 -6.72
CA GLN A 145 -7.83 -2.77 -7.02
C GLN A 145 -7.08 -3.45 -5.87
N SER A 146 -7.48 -3.16 -4.65
CA SER A 146 -6.88 -3.70 -3.43
C SER A 146 -7.94 -3.98 -2.38
N LEU A 147 -7.58 -4.75 -1.39
CA LEU A 147 -8.43 -5.07 -0.26
C LEU A 147 -7.67 -4.84 1.05
N LEU A 148 -8.35 -4.26 2.02
CA LEU A 148 -7.90 -4.22 3.40
C LEU A 148 -8.68 -5.26 4.20
N PHE A 149 -8.00 -6.31 4.67
CA PHE A 149 -8.64 -7.46 5.28
C PHE A 149 -8.40 -7.50 6.79
N MET A 150 -9.44 -7.27 7.57
CA MET A 150 -9.37 -7.41 9.02
C MET A 150 -9.48 -8.89 9.42
N LEU A 151 -8.35 -9.49 9.83
CA LEU A 151 -8.28 -10.92 10.15
C LEU A 151 -8.88 -11.27 11.52
N THR A 152 -8.77 -10.38 12.50
CA THR A 152 -9.21 -10.60 13.88
C THR A 152 -9.38 -9.29 14.63
N ASN A 153 -10.26 -9.27 15.64
CA ASN A 153 -10.38 -8.17 16.60
C ASN A 153 -9.57 -8.41 17.89
N LYS A 154 -8.91 -9.57 18.03
CA LYS A 154 -8.05 -9.85 19.18
C LYS A 154 -6.79 -9.00 19.14
N CYS A 155 -6.37 -8.54 20.30
CA CYS A 155 -5.15 -7.75 20.46
C CYS A 155 -4.45 -8.10 21.78
N VAL A 156 -3.14 -7.85 21.83
CA VAL A 156 -2.31 -8.06 23.04
C VAL A 156 -2.29 -6.84 23.95
N THR A 157 -2.79 -5.70 23.48
CA THR A 157 -2.82 -4.42 24.19
C THR A 157 -4.24 -3.82 24.15
N ASN A 158 -4.48 -2.84 25.02
CA ASN A 158 -5.74 -2.10 25.04
C ASN A 158 -5.49 -0.58 24.97
N CYS A 159 -4.86 -0.16 23.86
CA CYS A 159 -4.42 1.22 23.66
C CYS A 159 -5.56 2.22 23.84
N LYS A 160 -5.33 3.27 24.64
CA LYS A 160 -6.31 4.34 24.89
C LYS A 160 -6.60 5.20 23.64
N TYR A 161 -5.75 5.13 22.62
CA TYR A 161 -5.92 5.81 21.32
C TYR A 161 -6.42 4.88 20.20
N CYS A 162 -6.84 3.66 20.52
CA CYS A 162 -7.21 2.70 19.50
C CYS A 162 -8.44 3.15 18.71
N TYR A 163 -8.31 3.18 17.37
CA TYR A 163 -9.41 3.49 16.46
C TYR A 163 -10.29 2.28 16.13
N ALA A 164 -9.82 1.06 16.42
CA ALA A 164 -10.49 -0.17 16.03
C ALA A 164 -11.66 -0.51 16.96
N ASP A 165 -12.69 -1.12 16.40
CA ASP A 165 -13.81 -1.66 17.17
C ASP A 165 -13.37 -2.93 17.94
N LYS A 166 -13.17 -2.78 19.24
CA LYS A 166 -12.86 -3.88 20.16
C LYS A 166 -14.08 -4.41 20.92
N LYS A 167 -15.23 -3.75 20.82
CA LYS A 167 -16.43 -4.06 21.60
C LYS A 167 -17.36 -5.03 20.87
N THR A 168 -17.41 -4.93 19.55
CA THR A 168 -18.26 -5.82 18.76
C THR A 168 -17.67 -7.22 18.72
N LYS A 169 -18.44 -8.21 19.15
CA LYS A 169 -18.05 -9.62 18.99
C LYS A 169 -18.19 -9.98 17.52
N CYS A 170 -17.07 -10.04 16.82
CA CYS A 170 -17.03 -10.51 15.44
C CYS A 170 -16.79 -12.02 15.40
N ILE A 171 -17.50 -12.70 14.51
CA ILE A 171 -17.20 -14.08 14.14
C ILE A 171 -16.03 -13.98 13.15
N GLU A 172 -14.88 -14.49 13.58
CA GLU A 172 -13.72 -14.57 12.68
C GLU A 172 -14.00 -15.58 11.57
N LEU A 173 -13.66 -15.25 10.36
CA LEU A 173 -13.66 -16.21 9.26
C LEU A 173 -12.63 -17.31 9.56
N ASP A 174 -12.98 -18.55 9.21
CA ASP A 174 -12.04 -19.66 9.24
C ASP A 174 -10.93 -19.49 8.18
N THR A 175 -9.84 -20.22 8.36
CA THR A 175 -8.69 -20.13 7.48
C THR A 175 -9.03 -20.56 6.06
N GLU A 176 -9.82 -21.62 5.88
CA GLU A 176 -10.19 -22.13 4.55
C GLU A 176 -10.97 -21.09 3.73
N LYS A 177 -11.92 -20.41 4.38
CA LYS A 177 -12.67 -19.33 3.72
C LYS A 177 -11.80 -18.13 3.36
N ILE A 178 -10.83 -17.78 4.21
CA ILE A 178 -9.86 -16.72 3.91
C ILE A 178 -9.01 -17.11 2.71
N LEU A 179 -8.51 -18.34 2.63
CA LEU A 179 -7.73 -18.83 1.50
C LEU A 179 -8.55 -18.83 0.20
N ALA A 180 -9.83 -19.18 0.26
CA ALA A 180 -10.73 -19.09 -0.90
C ALA A 180 -10.94 -17.64 -1.38
N LEU A 181 -11.10 -16.68 -0.45
CA LEU A 181 -11.20 -15.26 -0.79
C LEU A 181 -9.89 -14.71 -1.41
N ILE A 182 -8.74 -15.16 -0.96
CA ILE A 182 -7.45 -14.81 -1.59
C ILE A 182 -7.37 -15.32 -3.02
N GLU A 183 -7.83 -16.54 -3.27
CA GLU A 183 -7.87 -17.10 -4.62
C GLU A 183 -8.83 -16.33 -5.54
N GLU A 184 -10.01 -15.95 -5.04
CA GLU A 184 -10.96 -15.10 -5.75
C GLU A 184 -10.35 -13.73 -6.07
N ALA A 185 -9.67 -13.10 -5.10
CA ALA A 185 -8.98 -11.83 -5.31
C ALA A 185 -7.89 -11.91 -6.38
N LYS A 186 -7.14 -13.01 -6.44
CA LYS A 186 -6.18 -13.29 -7.51
C LYS A 186 -6.87 -13.37 -8.88
N GLN A 187 -7.97 -14.11 -8.99
CA GLN A 187 -8.75 -14.22 -10.22
C GLN A 187 -9.35 -12.87 -10.67
N LEU A 188 -9.69 -12.00 -9.72
CA LEU A 188 -10.15 -10.64 -9.96
C LEU A 188 -9.00 -9.66 -10.27
N LYS A 189 -7.77 -10.13 -10.36
CA LYS A 189 -6.56 -9.33 -10.64
C LYS A 189 -6.44 -8.13 -9.71
N MET A 190 -6.56 -8.38 -8.41
CA MET A 190 -6.22 -7.39 -7.39
C MET A 190 -4.69 -7.23 -7.30
N SER A 191 -4.19 -6.05 -6.99
CA SER A 191 -2.75 -5.79 -6.92
C SER A 191 -2.13 -6.18 -5.57
N TYR A 192 -2.88 -6.08 -4.48
CA TYR A 192 -2.45 -6.52 -3.15
C TYR A 192 -3.63 -6.65 -2.18
N ILE A 193 -3.38 -7.36 -1.09
CA ILE A 193 -4.30 -7.42 0.06
C ILE A 193 -3.51 -7.03 1.30
N ASP A 194 -3.82 -5.88 1.88
CA ASP A 194 -3.28 -5.53 3.19
C ASP A 194 -4.07 -6.24 4.29
N ILE A 195 -3.37 -6.74 5.29
CA ILE A 195 -3.97 -7.42 6.44
C ILE A 195 -3.81 -6.59 7.69
N ILE A 196 -4.93 -6.41 8.38
CA ILE A 196 -4.99 -5.70 9.66
C ILE A 196 -5.77 -6.52 10.68
N GLY A 197 -5.95 -5.95 11.85
CA GLY A 197 -6.79 -6.51 12.89
C GLY A 197 -6.74 -5.69 14.15
N GLY A 198 -7.15 -6.27 15.25
CA GLY A 198 -6.64 -5.87 16.53
C GLY A 198 -5.13 -6.11 16.54
N GLU A 199 -4.74 -7.36 16.20
CA GLU A 199 -3.34 -7.75 16.05
C GLU A 199 -3.25 -8.96 15.10
N VAL A 200 -2.54 -8.83 13.99
CA VAL A 200 -2.45 -9.87 12.94
C VAL A 200 -1.91 -11.19 13.51
N PHE A 201 -0.86 -11.15 14.33
CA PHE A 201 -0.26 -12.35 14.91
C PHE A 201 -1.10 -13.03 15.99
N CYS A 202 -2.24 -12.44 16.38
CA CYS A 202 -3.25 -13.08 17.22
C CYS A 202 -4.25 -13.95 16.43
N LYS A 203 -4.26 -13.85 15.10
CA LYS A 203 -5.06 -14.74 14.26
C LYS A 203 -4.44 -16.13 14.24
N LYS A 204 -5.26 -17.16 14.51
CA LYS A 204 -4.82 -18.54 14.31
C LYS A 204 -4.46 -18.73 12.82
N ASP A 205 -3.41 -19.46 12.54
CA ASP A 205 -2.95 -19.79 11.19
C ASP A 205 -2.60 -18.55 10.33
N TRP A 206 -2.20 -17.43 10.98
CA TRP A 206 -1.77 -16.20 10.28
C TRP A 206 -0.63 -16.47 9.29
N ASP A 207 0.27 -17.39 9.63
CA ASP A 207 1.40 -17.80 8.82
C ASP A 207 0.96 -18.52 7.53
N ILE A 208 -0.07 -19.35 7.59
CA ILE A 208 -0.67 -20.02 6.41
C ILE A 208 -1.34 -18.97 5.50
N ILE A 209 -2.09 -18.03 6.10
CA ILE A 209 -2.75 -16.96 5.36
C ILE A 209 -1.73 -16.06 4.66
N LEU A 210 -0.69 -15.65 5.39
CA LEU A 210 0.36 -14.79 4.83
C LEU A 210 1.14 -15.49 3.72
N HIS A 211 1.48 -16.77 3.90
CA HIS A 211 2.13 -17.56 2.86
C HIS A 211 1.27 -17.62 1.59
N LYS A 212 -0.04 -17.85 1.70
CA LYS A 212 -0.95 -17.85 0.55
C LYS A 212 -1.01 -16.48 -0.13
N LEU A 213 -1.01 -15.38 0.62
CA LEU A 213 -0.97 -14.02 0.06
C LEU A 213 0.30 -13.79 -0.76
N VAL A 214 1.47 -14.18 -0.22
CA VAL A 214 2.77 -14.06 -0.89
C VAL A 214 2.79 -14.92 -2.17
N ASP A 215 2.41 -16.18 -2.06
CA ASP A 215 2.38 -17.14 -3.18
C ASP A 215 1.39 -16.71 -4.28
N SER A 216 0.34 -16.01 -3.92
CA SER A 216 -0.66 -15.50 -4.88
C SER A 216 -0.25 -14.17 -5.54
N GLY A 217 0.89 -13.56 -5.18
CA GLY A 217 1.30 -12.24 -5.65
C GLY A 217 0.50 -11.08 -5.03
N LEU A 218 -0.27 -11.35 -3.97
CA LEU A 218 -1.12 -10.36 -3.27
C LEU A 218 -0.49 -9.91 -1.95
N THR A 219 0.83 -9.81 -1.92
CA THR A 219 1.63 -9.56 -0.71
C THR A 219 1.23 -8.26 -0.04
N PRO A 220 0.95 -8.28 1.29
CA PRO A 220 0.66 -7.06 2.06
C PRO A 220 1.82 -6.06 1.97
N SER A 221 1.48 -4.77 1.88
CA SER A 221 2.46 -3.69 1.81
C SER A 221 3.33 -3.63 3.05
N TYR A 222 2.69 -3.77 4.20
CA TYR A 222 3.32 -3.87 5.51
C TYR A 222 2.44 -4.70 6.45
N ILE A 223 3.02 -5.17 7.54
CA ILE A 223 2.30 -5.79 8.65
C ILE A 223 2.58 -4.96 9.90
N SER A 224 1.52 -4.36 10.45
CA SER A 224 1.60 -3.61 11.70
C SER A 224 1.44 -4.53 12.90
N THR A 225 2.31 -4.40 13.91
CA THR A 225 2.21 -5.21 15.11
C THR A 225 2.59 -4.48 16.40
N LYS A 226 1.92 -4.88 17.47
CA LYS A 226 2.29 -4.65 18.88
C LYS A 226 2.65 -5.94 19.61
N VAL A 227 2.62 -7.09 18.92
CA VAL A 227 3.12 -8.33 19.49
C VAL A 227 4.65 -8.26 19.54
N PRO A 228 5.27 -8.44 20.71
CA PRO A 228 6.72 -8.61 20.78
C PRO A 228 7.15 -9.83 19.95
N ILE A 229 7.91 -9.60 18.92
CA ILE A 229 8.36 -10.67 18.01
C ILE A 229 9.39 -11.51 18.74
N ASN A 230 9.11 -12.80 18.86
CA ASN A 230 10.05 -13.80 19.34
C ASN A 230 10.62 -14.64 18.20
N VAL A 231 11.59 -15.49 18.48
CA VAL A 231 12.24 -16.35 17.48
C VAL A 231 11.23 -17.21 16.72
N SER A 232 10.23 -17.78 17.41
CA SER A 232 9.22 -18.64 16.78
C SER A 232 8.35 -17.87 15.77
N ILE A 233 7.94 -16.62 16.11
CA ILE A 233 7.18 -15.76 15.18
C ILE A 233 8.07 -15.37 14.00
N ALA A 234 9.32 -14.99 14.26
CA ALA A 234 10.26 -14.58 13.19
C ALA A 234 10.57 -15.73 12.22
N GLU A 235 10.76 -16.96 12.74
CA GLU A 235 10.95 -18.15 11.90
C GLU A 235 9.74 -18.47 11.02
N LYS A 236 8.54 -18.40 11.59
CA LYS A 236 7.30 -18.58 10.83
C LYS A 236 7.15 -17.50 9.76
N LEU A 237 7.37 -16.24 10.12
CA LEU A 237 7.30 -15.10 9.20
C LEU A 237 8.29 -15.27 8.05
N TYR A 238 9.54 -15.67 8.34
CA TYR A 238 10.55 -15.94 7.32
C TYR A 238 10.12 -17.06 6.36
N LYS A 239 9.53 -18.14 6.89
CA LYS A 239 9.04 -19.28 6.08
C LYS A 239 7.86 -18.93 5.17
N THR A 240 7.13 -17.85 5.43
CA THR A 240 6.05 -17.42 4.53
C THR A 240 6.57 -16.81 3.22
N GLY A 241 7.86 -16.47 3.13
CA GLY A 241 8.43 -15.74 2.01
C GLY A 241 8.15 -14.22 2.03
N TYR A 242 7.50 -13.72 3.10
CA TYR A 242 7.22 -12.29 3.24
C TYR A 242 8.52 -11.49 3.41
N ASN A 243 8.73 -10.50 2.56
CA ASN A 243 9.96 -9.69 2.51
C ASN A 243 9.70 -8.16 2.57
N ASN A 244 8.45 -7.77 2.80
CA ASN A 244 8.06 -6.38 2.97
C ASN A 244 8.29 -5.87 4.40
N VAL A 245 7.73 -4.74 4.72
CA VAL A 245 7.97 -4.00 5.95
C VAL A 245 7.19 -4.60 7.13
N ILE A 246 7.86 -4.78 8.26
CA ILE A 246 7.21 -5.00 9.56
C ILE A 246 7.16 -3.65 10.28
N GLN A 247 5.96 -3.15 10.50
CA GLN A 247 5.73 -1.92 11.25
C GLN A 247 5.58 -2.25 12.73
N ILE A 248 6.45 -1.70 13.56
CA ILE A 248 6.40 -1.82 15.02
C ILE A 248 5.88 -0.51 15.60
N SER A 249 4.83 -0.58 16.40
CA SER A 249 4.36 0.59 17.16
C SER A 249 5.21 0.74 18.43
N LEU A 250 5.91 1.87 18.53
CA LEU A 250 6.73 2.23 19.67
C LEU A 250 6.54 3.71 20.01
N ASP A 251 5.74 3.98 21.03
CA ASP A 251 5.29 5.33 21.32
C ASP A 251 6.24 6.08 22.29
N ILE A 252 6.91 5.36 23.20
CA ILE A 252 7.76 5.94 24.24
C ILE A 252 8.70 4.89 24.83
N LEU A 253 9.83 5.33 25.38
CA LEU A 253 10.83 4.44 26.03
C LEU A 253 10.70 4.39 27.57
N ASP A 254 9.78 5.14 28.15
CA ASP A 254 9.40 5.03 29.55
C ASP A 254 8.33 3.94 29.72
N GLU A 255 8.66 2.86 30.45
CA GLU A 255 7.77 1.71 30.58
C GLU A 255 6.50 2.03 31.36
N ASP A 256 6.55 2.87 32.39
CA ASP A 256 5.38 3.21 33.20
C ASP A 256 4.38 4.06 32.38
N LYS A 257 4.88 5.03 31.62
CA LYS A 257 4.06 5.80 30.67
C LYS A 257 3.50 4.90 29.55
N LEU A 258 4.28 3.96 29.05
CA LEU A 258 3.83 3.01 28.03
C LEU A 258 2.72 2.10 28.56
N ILE A 259 2.85 1.59 29.79
CA ILE A 259 1.80 0.79 30.44
C ILE A 259 0.51 1.60 30.58
N ASP A 260 0.58 2.85 31.01
CA ASP A 260 -0.61 3.71 31.09
C ASP A 260 -1.23 3.95 29.71
N LEU A 261 -0.42 4.08 28.65
CA LEU A 261 -0.87 4.41 27.30
C LEU A 261 -1.57 3.24 26.58
N ILE A 262 -1.01 2.03 26.70
CA ILE A 262 -1.45 0.86 25.90
C ILE A 262 -1.93 -0.32 26.76
N GLU A 263 -1.97 -0.17 28.07
CA GLU A 263 -2.40 -1.18 29.05
C GLU A 263 -1.66 -2.54 28.85
N CYS A 264 -0.34 -2.48 28.64
CA CYS A 264 0.50 -3.65 28.50
C CYS A 264 1.04 -4.14 29.85
N LYS A 265 1.63 -5.33 29.86
CA LYS A 265 2.28 -5.89 31.06
C LYS A 265 3.68 -5.31 31.25
N LYS A 266 4.16 -5.30 32.49
CA LYS A 266 5.53 -4.94 32.83
C LYS A 266 6.52 -5.87 32.07
N GLY A 267 7.62 -5.30 31.56
CA GLY A 267 8.59 -5.99 30.71
C GLY A 267 8.24 -5.98 29.22
N TYR A 268 7.09 -5.40 28.83
CA TYR A 268 6.68 -5.30 27.46
C TYR A 268 7.65 -4.49 26.59
N LEU A 269 8.12 -3.33 27.10
CA LEU A 269 9.08 -2.48 26.38
C LEU A 269 10.37 -3.23 26.05
N LYS A 270 10.90 -4.00 27.02
CA LYS A 270 12.07 -4.85 26.79
C LYS A 270 11.78 -5.88 25.71
N SER A 271 10.62 -6.54 25.76
CA SER A 271 10.25 -7.57 24.79
C SER A 271 10.09 -7.00 23.36
N ILE A 272 9.61 -5.75 23.20
CA ILE A 272 9.54 -5.07 21.89
C ILE A 272 10.96 -4.78 21.37
N LYS A 273 11.87 -4.28 22.21
CA LYS A 273 13.26 -4.04 21.83
C LYS A 273 13.97 -5.35 21.42
N ASP A 274 13.83 -6.41 22.22
CA ASP A 274 14.35 -7.75 21.89
C ASP A 274 13.75 -8.26 20.54
N GLY A 275 12.47 -7.98 20.27
CA GLY A 275 11.80 -8.32 19.01
C GLY A 275 12.33 -7.57 17.80
N ILE A 276 12.66 -6.30 17.95
CA ILE A 276 13.32 -5.49 16.91
C ILE A 276 14.69 -6.11 16.58
N ASP A 277 15.47 -6.50 17.59
CA ASP A 277 16.76 -7.16 17.39
C ASP A 277 16.64 -8.51 16.66
N ILE A 278 15.59 -9.26 16.96
CA ILE A 278 15.28 -10.53 16.27
C ILE A 278 14.94 -10.25 14.80
N LEU A 279 14.07 -9.29 14.51
CA LEU A 279 13.72 -8.92 13.13
C LEU A 279 14.95 -8.48 12.32
N GLN A 280 15.87 -7.72 12.92
CA GLN A 280 17.14 -7.33 12.29
C GLN A 280 18.00 -8.55 11.93
N LYS A 281 18.09 -9.55 12.83
CA LYS A 281 18.84 -10.79 12.59
C LYS A 281 18.28 -11.61 11.42
N TYR A 282 16.96 -11.58 11.24
CA TYR A 282 16.28 -12.23 10.10
C TYR A 282 16.27 -11.39 8.83
N GLY A 283 16.81 -10.18 8.86
CA GLY A 283 16.91 -9.30 7.69
C GLY A 283 15.62 -8.56 7.32
N PHE A 284 14.60 -8.56 8.18
CA PHE A 284 13.35 -7.86 7.90
C PHE A 284 13.52 -6.35 7.87
N LYS A 285 12.85 -5.68 6.94
CA LYS A 285 12.71 -4.23 6.89
C LYS A 285 11.79 -3.78 8.02
N ILE A 286 12.18 -2.75 8.76
CA ILE A 286 11.45 -2.28 9.94
C ILE A 286 10.99 -0.84 9.71
N GLN A 287 9.75 -0.58 10.01
CA GLN A 287 9.19 0.75 10.19
C GLN A 287 8.81 0.91 11.65
N ILE A 288 9.07 2.08 12.21
CA ILE A 288 8.57 2.43 13.54
C ILE A 288 7.48 3.47 13.39
N ASP A 289 6.35 3.25 14.05
CA ASP A 289 5.27 4.22 14.16
C ASP A 289 5.10 4.67 15.61
N THR A 290 4.95 5.98 15.79
CA THR A 290 4.75 6.62 17.09
C THR A 290 3.51 7.50 17.04
N ILE A 291 2.57 7.25 17.95
CA ILE A 291 1.39 8.11 18.13
C ILE A 291 1.69 9.14 19.20
N LEU A 292 1.52 10.42 18.86
CA LEU A 292 1.73 11.53 19.76
C LEU A 292 0.58 11.67 20.76
N THR A 293 0.92 11.69 22.03
CA THR A 293 0.01 11.86 23.17
C THR A 293 0.62 12.81 24.20
N LYS A 294 -0.09 13.16 25.27
CA LYS A 294 0.49 13.98 26.34
C LYS A 294 1.74 13.38 26.99
N HIS A 295 1.91 12.04 26.89
CA HIS A 295 3.04 11.34 27.51
C HIS A 295 4.34 11.52 26.76
N ASN A 296 4.29 11.74 25.44
CA ASN A 296 5.46 11.80 24.58
C ASN A 296 5.55 13.08 23.71
N SER A 297 4.58 14.00 23.80
CA SER A 297 4.63 15.26 23.05
C SER A 297 5.54 16.30 23.72
N ASN A 298 6.78 15.89 24.02
CA ASN A 298 7.83 16.74 24.56
C ASN A 298 9.19 16.39 23.96
N LYS A 299 10.11 17.35 23.97
CA LYS A 299 11.44 17.20 23.32
C LYS A 299 12.28 16.08 23.93
N SER A 300 12.21 15.89 25.25
CA SER A 300 13.04 14.88 25.95
C SER A 300 12.69 13.48 25.47
N ASP A 301 11.40 13.09 25.59
CA ASP A 301 10.94 11.73 25.24
C ASP A 301 11.12 11.44 23.73
N ILE A 302 10.85 12.42 22.87
CA ILE A 302 11.03 12.28 21.41
C ILE A 302 12.52 12.20 21.05
N THR A 303 13.41 12.94 21.68
CA THR A 303 14.84 12.85 21.44
C THR A 303 15.39 11.51 21.91
N GLU A 304 14.95 11.00 23.06
CA GLU A 304 15.35 9.67 23.55
C GLU A 304 14.91 8.58 22.56
N LEU A 305 13.64 8.63 22.11
CA LEU A 305 13.09 7.71 21.15
C LEU A 305 13.85 7.77 19.80
N TYR A 306 14.13 8.97 19.29
CA TYR A 306 14.95 9.18 18.09
C TYR A 306 16.33 8.55 18.22
N ASN A 307 17.03 8.77 19.33
CA ASN A 307 18.35 8.23 19.58
C ASN A 307 18.37 6.68 19.64
N TYR A 308 17.28 6.06 20.05
CA TYR A 308 17.11 4.61 19.97
C TYR A 308 16.83 4.16 18.53
N ILE A 309 15.86 4.79 17.87
CA ILE A 309 15.37 4.39 16.55
C ILE A 309 16.46 4.48 15.47
N LYS A 310 17.26 5.55 15.47
CA LYS A 310 18.34 5.73 14.48
C LYS A 310 19.44 4.67 14.54
N GLN A 311 19.46 3.82 15.58
CA GLN A 311 20.41 2.69 15.70
C GLN A 311 19.89 1.41 15.04
N ILE A 312 18.63 1.35 14.64
CA ILE A 312 18.02 0.19 13.99
C ILE A 312 18.56 0.07 12.56
N LYS A 313 19.32 -0.99 12.28
CA LYS A 313 20.07 -1.13 11.00
C LYS A 313 19.16 -1.29 9.78
N ASN A 314 18.03 -2.00 9.95
CA ASN A 314 17.09 -2.30 8.86
C ASN A 314 15.89 -1.35 8.87
N LEU A 315 16.03 -0.18 9.49
CA LEU A 315 14.99 0.82 9.53
C LEU A 315 14.76 1.41 8.14
N VAL A 316 13.51 1.37 7.67
CA VAL A 316 13.10 2.04 6.43
C VAL A 316 12.79 3.51 6.74
N TYR A 317 11.93 3.75 7.72
CA TYR A 317 11.62 5.08 8.23
C TYR A 317 10.93 5.01 9.60
N TRP A 318 10.90 6.15 10.26
CA TRP A 318 10.12 6.42 11.45
C TRP A 318 8.97 7.35 11.11
N GLU A 319 7.76 6.93 11.38
CA GLU A 319 6.56 7.75 11.19
C GLU A 319 6.02 8.24 12.53
N VAL A 320 5.89 9.56 12.66
CA VAL A 320 5.30 10.22 13.82
C VAL A 320 3.93 10.74 13.42
N ARG A 321 2.90 10.25 14.08
CA ARG A 321 1.51 10.57 13.78
C ARG A 321 0.81 11.25 14.93
N VAL A 322 -0.07 12.16 14.63
CA VAL A 322 -1.11 12.57 15.59
C VAL A 322 -2.22 11.50 15.61
N PRO A 323 -2.89 11.28 16.75
CA PRO A 323 -3.92 10.25 16.84
C PRO A 323 -5.12 10.58 15.94
N GLU A 324 -5.56 9.63 15.16
CA GLU A 324 -6.81 9.71 14.41
C GLU A 324 -7.95 9.18 15.26
N LEU A 325 -8.98 9.98 15.45
CA LEU A 325 -10.14 9.62 16.25
C LEU A 325 -11.20 8.94 15.39
N SER A 326 -11.76 7.86 15.91
CA SER A 326 -12.91 7.17 15.33
C SER A 326 -14.08 7.13 16.33
N ILE A 327 -15.25 6.68 15.87
CA ILE A 327 -16.40 6.42 16.73
C ILE A 327 -16.13 5.33 17.79
N TYR A 328 -15.08 4.53 17.60
CA TYR A 328 -14.67 3.45 18.50
C TYR A 328 -13.56 3.85 19.46
N THR A 329 -12.97 5.04 19.28
CA THR A 329 -11.91 5.53 20.17
C THR A 329 -12.40 5.52 21.62
N PRO A 330 -11.65 4.91 22.56
CA PRO A 330 -12.07 4.86 23.96
C PRO A 330 -12.28 6.25 24.57
N GLN A 331 -13.25 6.37 25.46
CA GLN A 331 -13.47 7.64 26.19
C GLN A 331 -12.25 8.06 27.01
N THR A 332 -11.44 7.08 27.46
CA THR A 332 -10.16 7.30 28.15
C THR A 332 -9.11 8.01 27.30
N PHE A 333 -9.35 8.17 25.99
CA PHE A 333 -8.47 8.96 25.14
C PHE A 333 -8.28 10.40 25.66
N SER A 334 -9.31 11.01 26.20
CA SER A 334 -9.22 12.35 26.80
C SER A 334 -8.19 12.47 27.92
N GLU A 335 -7.88 11.35 28.58
CA GLU A 335 -6.87 11.30 29.65
C GLU A 335 -5.44 11.39 29.12
N ILE A 336 -5.22 11.01 27.86
CA ILE A 336 -3.90 10.96 27.21
C ILE A 336 -3.74 11.96 26.06
N GLN A 337 -4.78 12.71 25.75
CA GLN A 337 -4.74 13.69 24.67
C GLN A 337 -3.75 14.81 24.97
N ALA A 338 -2.81 15.07 24.06
CA ALA A 338 -1.93 16.22 24.11
C ALA A 338 -2.71 17.50 23.76
N THR A 339 -2.23 18.67 24.16
CA THR A 339 -2.83 19.92 23.68
C THR A 339 -2.44 20.21 22.24
N LYS A 340 -3.25 21.00 21.52
CA LYS A 340 -2.92 21.43 20.16
C LYS A 340 -1.54 22.13 20.12
N LYS A 341 -1.24 22.92 21.14
CA LYS A 341 0.04 23.60 21.27
C LYS A 341 1.19 22.62 21.36
N ASP A 342 1.11 21.61 22.25
CA ASP A 342 2.15 20.61 22.42
C ASP A 342 2.40 19.82 21.13
N LEU A 343 1.32 19.41 20.42
CA LEU A 343 1.44 18.72 19.13
C LEU A 343 2.13 19.58 18.08
N THR A 344 1.71 20.84 17.95
CA THR A 344 2.32 21.77 16.98
C THR A 344 3.80 22.01 17.29
N GLU A 345 4.15 22.23 18.58
CA GLU A 345 5.53 22.47 19.00
C GLU A 345 6.41 21.24 18.77
N ILE A 346 5.92 20.03 19.10
CA ILE A 346 6.72 18.82 18.91
C ILE A 346 6.89 18.43 17.45
N CYS A 347 5.83 18.55 16.62
CA CYS A 347 5.95 18.34 15.17
C CYS A 347 6.93 19.33 14.54
N SER A 348 6.88 20.62 14.95
CA SER A 348 7.85 21.62 14.48
C SER A 348 9.27 21.30 14.91
N PHE A 349 9.48 20.85 16.15
CA PHE A 349 10.80 20.42 16.63
C PHE A 349 11.34 19.24 15.81
N ILE A 350 10.53 18.22 15.53
CA ILE A 350 10.97 17.07 14.72
C ILE A 350 11.36 17.55 13.33
N LYS A 351 10.55 18.40 12.69
CA LYS A 351 10.80 18.92 11.34
C LYS A 351 12.03 19.81 11.27
N SER A 352 12.29 20.64 12.29
CA SER A 352 13.40 21.60 12.27
C SER A 352 14.73 21.06 12.80
N GLU A 353 14.70 20.07 13.70
CA GLU A 353 15.90 19.61 14.41
C GLU A 353 16.26 18.15 14.07
N LEU A 354 15.28 17.23 14.07
CA LEU A 354 15.57 15.80 13.92
C LEU A 354 15.68 15.37 12.45
N ILE A 355 14.81 15.87 11.56
CA ILE A 355 14.91 15.56 10.13
C ILE A 355 16.24 16.05 9.53
N PRO A 356 16.73 17.27 9.83
CA PRO A 356 18.02 17.73 9.33
C PRO A 356 19.24 16.96 9.85
N ASP A 357 19.14 16.29 11.02
CA ASP A 357 20.23 15.44 11.57
C ASP A 357 20.51 14.21 10.67
N LYS A 358 19.54 13.79 9.83
CA LYS A 358 19.69 12.67 8.87
C LYS A 358 20.09 11.33 9.51
N GLY A 359 19.87 11.16 10.80
CA GLY A 359 20.16 9.90 11.48
C GLY A 359 19.25 8.75 11.03
N CYS A 360 18.03 9.08 10.61
CA CYS A 360 17.10 8.18 9.93
C CYS A 360 16.10 8.99 9.11
N THR A 361 15.37 8.32 8.20
CA THR A 361 14.24 8.92 7.49
C THR A 361 13.07 9.09 8.44
N ILE A 362 12.48 10.29 8.54
CA ILE A 362 11.36 10.60 9.42
C ILE A 362 10.22 11.21 8.59
N TYR A 363 9.02 10.69 8.78
CA TYR A 363 7.79 11.29 8.29
C TYR A 363 6.96 11.80 9.46
N VAL A 364 6.35 12.97 9.31
CA VAL A 364 5.48 13.59 10.33
C VAL A 364 4.12 13.83 9.70
N SER A 365 3.13 13.06 10.15
CA SER A 365 1.73 13.16 9.71
C SER A 365 0.97 14.05 10.70
N ASP A 366 0.98 15.37 10.47
CA ASP A 366 0.40 16.38 11.34
C ASP A 366 -0.82 17.11 10.74
N GLU A 367 -1.27 16.70 9.57
CA GLU A 367 -2.41 17.32 8.86
C GLU A 367 -3.71 17.23 9.66
N ALA A 368 -3.86 16.18 10.47
CA ALA A 368 -5.05 15.97 11.29
C ALA A 368 -5.12 16.84 12.55
N ILE A 369 -4.07 17.64 12.89
CA ILE A 369 -4.07 18.46 14.12
C ILE A 369 -5.29 19.37 14.17
N GLU A 370 -5.62 20.05 13.07
CA GLU A 370 -6.78 20.95 13.02
C GLU A 370 -8.12 20.20 13.19
N GLU A 371 -8.21 18.98 12.70
CA GLU A 371 -9.44 18.17 12.75
C GLU A 371 -9.72 17.63 14.15
N ILE A 372 -8.68 17.19 14.86
CA ILE A 372 -8.79 16.63 16.23
C ILE A 372 -9.40 17.66 17.20
N TYR A 373 -9.12 18.96 17.00
CA TYR A 373 -9.58 20.03 17.88
C TYR A 373 -10.80 20.79 17.36
N LYS A 374 -11.33 20.47 16.19
CA LYS A 374 -12.63 20.97 15.76
C LYS A 374 -13.71 20.40 16.66
N LYS A 375 -14.49 21.27 17.32
CA LYS A 375 -15.66 20.85 18.09
C LYS A 375 -16.69 20.22 17.15
N GLY A 376 -16.79 18.92 17.13
CA GLY A 376 -17.72 18.16 16.29
C GLY A 376 -17.55 16.68 16.54
N LYS A 377 -18.50 15.87 16.08
CA LYS A 377 -18.40 14.40 16.12
C LYS A 377 -17.12 13.95 15.44
N PRO A 378 -16.49 12.83 15.90
CA PRO A 378 -15.37 12.23 15.20
C PRO A 378 -15.70 12.11 13.72
N ASN A 379 -14.75 12.49 12.87
CA ASN A 379 -14.99 12.57 11.44
C ASN A 379 -15.34 11.19 10.89
N ASP A 380 -16.56 10.99 10.38
CA ASP A 380 -16.97 9.78 9.65
C ASP A 380 -16.09 9.50 8.42
N GLN A 381 -15.21 10.43 8.05
CA GLN A 381 -14.38 10.34 6.84
C GLN A 381 -13.25 9.30 6.94
N CYS A 382 -12.76 8.99 8.15
CA CYS A 382 -11.74 7.94 8.28
C CYS A 382 -12.23 6.58 7.74
N PHE A 383 -13.52 6.29 7.88
CA PHE A 383 -14.13 5.10 7.29
C PHE A 383 -14.52 5.26 5.82
N LYS A 384 -14.74 6.46 5.32
CA LYS A 384 -15.07 6.68 3.92
C LYS A 384 -13.90 6.31 2.99
N GLY A 385 -12.66 6.58 3.38
CA GLY A 385 -11.47 6.18 2.63
C GLY A 385 -11.31 4.65 2.56
N CYS A 386 -11.41 3.96 3.68
CA CYS A 386 -11.25 2.49 3.75
C CYS A 386 -12.39 1.73 3.07
N LEU A 387 -13.63 2.24 3.11
CA LEU A 387 -14.80 1.59 2.52
C LEU A 387 -14.96 1.85 1.02
N LEU A 388 -14.38 2.91 0.49
CA LEU A 388 -14.43 3.22 -0.95
C LEU A 388 -13.57 2.29 -1.81
N TYR A 389 -12.59 1.60 -1.22
CA TYR A 389 -11.67 0.71 -1.94
C TYR A 389 -11.99 -0.78 -1.82
N THR A 390 -12.91 -1.19 -0.95
CA THR A 390 -13.04 -2.59 -0.57
C THR A 390 -14.34 -3.28 -0.96
N SER A 391 -15.14 -2.73 -1.83
CA SER A 391 -16.43 -3.31 -2.25
C SER A 391 -17.57 -2.29 -2.10
N PRO A 392 -18.61 -2.38 -2.88
CA PRO A 392 -19.83 -1.64 -2.58
C PRO A 392 -20.23 -1.99 -1.13
N SER A 393 -20.21 -0.97 -0.28
CA SER A 393 -20.61 -1.09 1.11
C SER A 393 -22.05 -1.69 1.14
N PRO A 394 -22.41 -2.51 2.14
CA PRO A 394 -23.81 -2.87 2.34
C PRO A 394 -24.75 -1.67 2.38
N ARG A 395 -24.24 -0.46 2.66
CA ARG A 395 -24.99 0.80 2.56
C ARG A 395 -25.27 1.23 1.11
N ASP A 396 -24.40 0.89 0.17
CA ASP A 396 -24.64 1.20 -1.25
C ASP A 396 -25.77 0.34 -1.82
N TYR A 397 -25.94 -0.88 -1.30
CA TYR A 397 -27.09 -1.73 -1.59
C TYR A 397 -28.37 -1.26 -0.87
N ALA A 398 -28.28 -0.64 0.30
CA ALA A 398 -29.44 -0.12 1.03
C ALA A 398 -29.95 1.21 0.44
N ALA A 399 -29.12 2.00 -0.21
CA ALA A 399 -29.49 3.25 -0.86
C ALA A 399 -30.08 3.05 -2.27
N SER A 400 -30.00 1.84 -2.82
CA SER A 400 -30.55 1.48 -4.14
C SER A 400 -31.91 0.77 -4.08
N ARG A 401 -32.57 0.77 -2.91
CA ARG A 401 -33.95 0.25 -2.74
C ARG A 401 -34.94 1.36 -2.41
#